data_9802a478bf77a1ddb07f430c4c6e9592
#
_entry.id   9802a478bf77a1ddb07f430c4c6e9592
#
_cell.length_a   1.000
_cell.length_b   1.000
_cell.length_c   1.000
_cell.angle_alpha   90.00
_cell.angle_beta   90.00
_cell.angle_gamma   90.00
#
_symmetry.space_group_name_H-M   'P 1'
#
loop_
_entity.id
_entity.type
_entity.pdbx_description
1 polymer ?
#
loop_
_entity_poly.entity_id
_entity_poly.type
_entity_poly.pdbx_seq_one_letter_code
_entity_poly.pdbx_strand_id
1 'polypeptide(L)'
;VDAAVREIRTALLEADVSLPVVRGFCARVKERALSSEVSGALNPAQQVVKIVHDELVTVLGGETRRLRFAKHPPTVIMLVGLQGAGKTTLAGKLAKWLDGQDHRTLLVAADLQRPNAVDQLSVVAERAGVGIYAPQPGNGVGDPVSVARDSLVYANDNAYDVVIVDTAGRLAIDEELMAQARGIRDAVEPNEVLFVVDAMIGQDAVKTAVSFEEGVGFDGVVLTKLDGDARGGAALSVREVTGRPVMFASTGEKLEDFEQFHPDRMASRILDMGDMLTLIEHAEKAFDEKQAAE
;
A
#
# COMPACT_ATOMS: atom_id res chain seq x y z
N VAL A 1 -11.53 16.51 26.16
CA VAL A 1 -10.45 15.76 25.50
C VAL A 1 -10.67 14.25 25.65
N ASP A 2 -10.81 13.72 26.87
CA ASP A 2 -10.93 12.27 27.10
C ASP A 2 -12.14 11.63 26.42
N ALA A 3 -13.27 12.32 26.37
CA ALA A 3 -14.47 11.83 25.67
C ALA A 3 -14.23 11.77 24.14
N ALA A 4 -13.61 12.79 23.56
CA ALA A 4 -13.26 12.82 22.14
C ALA A 4 -12.25 11.72 21.80
N VAL A 5 -11.24 11.50 22.64
CA VAL A 5 -10.24 10.43 22.44
C VAL A 5 -10.87 9.03 22.48
N ARG A 6 -11.85 8.80 23.38
CA ARG A 6 -12.59 7.53 23.40
C ARG A 6 -13.38 7.28 22.12
N GLU A 7 -14.01 8.32 21.56
CA GLU A 7 -14.74 8.21 20.30
C GLU A 7 -13.79 7.93 19.11
N ILE A 8 -12.64 8.58 19.09
CA ILE A 8 -11.60 8.32 18.09
C ILE A 8 -11.12 6.86 18.18
N ARG A 9 -10.88 6.37 19.41
CA ARG A 9 -10.49 4.99 19.65
C ARG A 9 -11.52 4.00 19.11
N THR A 10 -12.78 4.22 19.40
CA THR A 10 -13.89 3.38 18.92
C THR A 10 -13.97 3.40 17.40
N ALA A 11 -13.88 4.56 16.77
CA ALA A 11 -13.94 4.70 15.31
C ALA A 11 -12.78 3.98 14.62
N LEU A 12 -11.56 4.06 15.15
CA LEU A 12 -10.39 3.36 14.59
C LEU A 12 -10.49 1.84 14.75
N LEU A 13 -10.99 1.36 15.89
CA LEU A 13 -11.22 -0.07 16.11
C LEU A 13 -12.31 -0.62 15.17
N GLU A 14 -13.38 0.13 14.95
CA GLU A 14 -14.42 -0.21 13.97
C GLU A 14 -13.92 -0.20 12.53
N ALA A 15 -12.89 0.59 12.25
CA ALA A 15 -12.18 0.61 10.96
C ALA A 15 -11.14 -0.53 10.82
N ASP A 16 -11.13 -1.48 11.74
CA ASP A 16 -10.20 -2.62 11.77
C ASP A 16 -8.73 -2.22 11.89
N VAL A 17 -8.44 -1.13 12.57
CA VAL A 17 -7.08 -0.74 12.94
C VAL A 17 -6.63 -1.55 14.15
N SER A 18 -5.40 -2.04 14.16
CA SER A 18 -4.87 -2.87 15.25
C SER A 18 -4.81 -2.11 16.58
N LEU A 19 -5.08 -2.80 17.68
CA LEU A 19 -5.13 -2.18 19.01
C LEU A 19 -3.85 -1.44 19.42
N PRO A 20 -2.63 -1.97 19.20
CA PRO A 20 -1.40 -1.23 19.50
C PRO A 20 -1.29 0.09 18.73
N VAL A 21 -1.68 0.09 17.46
CA VAL A 21 -1.69 1.30 16.60
C VAL A 21 -2.69 2.31 17.14
N VAL A 22 -3.90 1.87 17.47
CA VAL A 22 -4.95 2.74 18.05
C VAL A 22 -4.49 3.38 19.36
N ARG A 23 -3.88 2.60 20.26
CA ARG A 23 -3.37 3.12 21.54
C ARG A 23 -2.31 4.21 21.35
N GLY A 24 -1.32 3.96 20.50
CA GLY A 24 -0.27 4.92 20.19
C GLY A 24 -0.82 6.20 19.58
N PHE A 25 -1.72 6.07 18.63
CA PHE A 25 -2.39 7.19 17.97
C PHE A 25 -3.18 8.05 18.98
N CYS A 26 -4.02 7.43 19.79
CA CYS A 26 -4.84 8.14 20.78
C CYS A 26 -3.97 8.83 21.83
N ALA A 27 -2.86 8.22 22.27
CA ALA A 27 -1.93 8.85 23.20
C ALA A 27 -1.30 10.12 22.60
N ARG A 28 -0.88 10.10 21.36
CA ARG A 28 -0.33 11.24 20.66
C ARG A 28 -1.36 12.37 20.45
N VAL A 29 -2.57 12.02 20.07
CA VAL A 29 -3.67 12.99 19.93
C VAL A 29 -3.96 13.67 21.27
N LYS A 30 -4.05 12.92 22.36
CA LYS A 30 -4.29 13.44 23.70
C LYS A 30 -3.16 14.39 24.14
N GLU A 31 -1.92 14.02 23.93
CA GLU A 31 -0.75 14.85 24.25
C GLU A 31 -0.79 16.17 23.50
N ARG A 32 -1.05 16.15 22.20
CA ARG A 32 -1.16 17.36 21.37
C ARG A 32 -2.35 18.23 21.75
N ALA A 33 -3.49 17.63 22.08
CA ALA A 33 -4.68 18.35 22.51
C ALA A 33 -4.51 19.08 23.86
N LEU A 34 -3.65 18.54 24.74
CA LEU A 34 -3.34 19.14 26.04
C LEU A 34 -2.18 20.14 25.97
N SER A 35 -1.43 20.18 24.87
CA SER A 35 -0.35 21.14 24.69
C SER A 35 -0.90 22.54 24.33
N SER A 36 -0.11 23.57 24.60
CA SER A 36 -0.46 24.97 24.33
C SER A 36 -0.37 25.39 22.86
N GLU A 37 -0.09 24.45 21.95
CA GLU A 37 0.04 24.71 20.50
C GLU A 37 -1.31 24.91 19.79
N VAL A 38 -2.38 24.87 20.53
CA VAL A 38 -3.74 24.97 20.02
C VAL A 38 -4.03 26.40 19.59
N SER A 39 -4.41 26.59 18.31
CA SER A 39 -4.73 27.91 17.78
C SER A 39 -5.99 28.51 18.45
N GLY A 40 -5.87 29.68 19.05
CA GLY A 40 -7.00 30.41 19.64
C GLY A 40 -8.08 30.85 18.64
N ALA A 41 -7.85 30.68 17.33
CA ALA A 41 -8.81 31.00 16.26
C ALA A 41 -9.84 29.94 15.99
N LEU A 42 -9.64 28.70 16.49
CA LEU A 42 -10.54 27.56 16.28
C LEU A 42 -11.30 27.24 17.56
N ASN A 43 -12.54 26.77 17.42
CA ASN A 43 -13.24 26.20 18.56
C ASN A 43 -12.63 24.84 18.96
N PRO A 44 -12.90 24.32 20.18
CA PRO A 44 -12.32 23.06 20.66
C PRO A 44 -12.55 21.86 19.72
N ALA A 45 -13.73 21.71 19.14
CA ALA A 45 -14.03 20.63 18.20
C ALA A 45 -13.16 20.71 16.94
N GLN A 46 -13.05 21.88 16.35
CA GLN A 46 -12.20 22.11 15.17
C GLN A 46 -10.73 21.86 15.46
N GLN A 47 -10.27 22.18 16.65
CA GLN A 47 -8.89 21.92 17.08
C GLN A 47 -8.61 20.43 17.18
N VAL A 48 -9.50 19.64 17.78
CA VAL A 48 -9.36 18.19 17.87
C VAL A 48 -9.39 17.56 16.48
N VAL A 49 -10.31 17.97 15.61
CA VAL A 49 -10.39 17.49 14.21
C VAL A 49 -9.08 17.76 13.47
N LYS A 50 -8.52 18.95 13.60
CA LYS A 50 -7.25 19.31 12.99
C LYS A 50 -6.09 18.44 13.51
N ILE A 51 -6.01 18.25 14.81
CA ILE A 51 -4.99 17.40 15.44
C ILE A 51 -5.10 15.96 14.94
N VAL A 52 -6.31 15.41 14.88
CA VAL A 52 -6.56 14.04 14.36
C VAL A 52 -6.16 13.95 12.89
N HIS A 53 -6.54 14.91 12.06
CA HIS A 53 -6.14 14.96 10.66
C HIS A 53 -4.61 14.98 10.50
N ASP A 54 -3.93 15.88 11.19
CA ASP A 54 -2.49 16.01 11.13
C ASP A 54 -1.77 14.75 11.63
N GLU A 55 -2.29 14.11 12.66
CA GLU A 55 -1.74 12.86 13.17
C GLU A 55 -1.96 11.70 12.19
N LEU A 56 -3.13 11.61 11.55
CA LEU A 56 -3.39 10.64 10.47
C LEU A 56 -2.41 10.83 9.31
N VAL A 57 -2.19 12.06 8.87
CA VAL A 57 -1.21 12.37 7.80
C VAL A 57 0.18 11.91 8.20
N THR A 58 0.61 12.19 9.43
CA THR A 58 1.92 11.80 9.95
C THR A 58 2.08 10.28 9.98
N VAL A 59 1.08 9.56 10.51
CA VAL A 59 1.11 8.09 10.58
C VAL A 59 1.13 7.48 9.17
N LEU A 60 0.41 8.06 8.22
CA LEU A 60 0.37 7.60 6.83
C LEU A 60 1.63 7.95 6.03
N GLY A 61 2.61 8.65 6.63
CA GLY A 61 3.91 8.91 6.03
C GLY A 61 4.22 10.37 5.73
N GLY A 62 3.30 11.29 5.97
CA GLY A 62 3.45 12.73 5.78
C GLY A 62 3.35 13.18 4.33
N GLU A 63 4.22 12.70 3.47
CA GLU A 63 4.30 13.05 2.06
C GLU A 63 4.11 11.84 1.15
N THR A 64 3.72 12.09 -0.10
CA THR A 64 3.68 11.06 -1.14
C THR A 64 5.10 10.59 -1.44
N ARG A 65 5.36 9.30 -1.25
CA ARG A 65 6.65 8.70 -1.60
C ARG A 65 6.61 8.31 -3.08
N ARG A 66 7.54 8.85 -3.86
CA ARG A 66 7.66 8.61 -5.30
C ARG A 66 8.57 7.42 -5.58
N LEU A 67 8.37 6.78 -6.75
CA LEU A 67 9.27 5.74 -7.25
C LEU A 67 10.69 6.28 -7.42
N ARG A 68 11.66 5.44 -7.08
CA ARG A 68 13.07 5.68 -7.33
C ARG A 68 13.45 5.07 -8.66
N PHE A 69 13.84 5.92 -9.60
CA PHE A 69 14.31 5.47 -10.91
C PHE A 69 15.81 5.27 -10.90
N ALA A 70 16.28 4.26 -11.66
CA ALA A 70 17.70 3.99 -11.84
C ALA A 70 18.37 5.13 -12.61
N LYS A 71 19.62 5.41 -12.28
CA LYS A 71 20.45 6.37 -13.06
C LYS A 71 20.69 5.87 -14.49
N HIS A 72 20.84 4.57 -14.62
CA HIS A 72 21.02 3.89 -15.89
C HIS A 72 19.89 2.87 -16.09
N PRO A 73 19.05 3.03 -17.11
CA PRO A 73 17.97 2.09 -17.38
C PRO A 73 18.48 0.65 -17.60
N PRO A 74 17.64 -0.36 -17.28
CA PRO A 74 16.25 -0.23 -16.83
C PRO A 74 16.14 0.01 -15.33
N THR A 75 15.10 0.72 -14.92
CA THR A 75 14.59 0.69 -13.53
C THR A 75 13.89 -0.64 -13.30
N VAL A 76 14.22 -1.34 -12.24
CA VAL A 76 13.63 -2.64 -11.92
C VAL A 76 12.70 -2.52 -10.72
N ILE A 77 11.45 -2.88 -10.93
CA ILE A 77 10.40 -2.94 -9.89
C ILE A 77 9.99 -4.40 -9.73
N MET A 78 10.13 -4.91 -8.51
CA MET A 78 9.74 -6.29 -8.17
C MET A 78 8.45 -6.25 -7.34
N LEU A 79 7.45 -7.03 -7.75
CA LEU A 79 6.20 -7.16 -7.02
C LEU A 79 6.20 -8.45 -6.20
N VAL A 80 5.91 -8.35 -4.91
CA VAL A 80 5.77 -9.48 -3.99
C VAL A 80 4.43 -9.43 -3.28
N GLY A 81 3.93 -10.57 -2.82
CA GLY A 81 2.65 -10.67 -2.13
C GLY A 81 2.04 -12.06 -2.27
N LEU A 82 0.98 -12.32 -1.51
CA LEU A 82 0.26 -13.60 -1.56
C LEU A 82 -0.55 -13.75 -2.85
N GLN A 83 -0.94 -15.00 -3.13
CA GLN A 83 -1.89 -15.31 -4.20
C GLN A 83 -3.23 -14.61 -3.90
N GLY A 84 -3.82 -14.01 -4.92
CA GLY A 84 -5.08 -13.28 -4.80
C GLY A 84 -4.94 -11.84 -4.32
N ALA A 85 -3.73 -11.36 -4.02
CA ALA A 85 -3.50 -9.97 -3.67
C ALA A 85 -3.68 -8.99 -4.83
N GLY A 86 -3.69 -9.49 -6.07
CA GLY A 86 -3.88 -8.67 -7.27
C GLY A 86 -2.59 -8.22 -7.94
N LYS A 87 -1.47 -8.92 -7.73
CA LYS A 87 -0.16 -8.56 -8.30
C LYS A 87 -0.16 -8.47 -9.82
N THR A 88 -0.72 -9.47 -10.50
CA THR A 88 -0.74 -9.52 -11.96
C THR A 88 -1.53 -8.36 -12.56
N THR A 89 -2.72 -8.09 -12.05
CA THR A 89 -3.54 -6.94 -12.47
C THR A 89 -2.85 -5.63 -12.15
N LEU A 90 -2.23 -5.54 -10.98
CA LEU A 90 -1.48 -4.36 -10.57
C LEU A 90 -0.27 -4.10 -11.47
N ALA A 91 0.42 -5.14 -11.91
CA ALA A 91 1.54 -5.00 -12.85
C ALA A 91 1.11 -4.23 -14.11
N GLY A 92 -0.07 -4.57 -14.65
CA GLY A 92 -0.65 -3.87 -15.79
C GLY A 92 -1.05 -2.42 -15.48
N LYS A 93 -1.64 -2.18 -14.33
CA LYS A 93 -2.03 -0.84 -13.88
C LYS A 93 -0.82 0.07 -13.70
N LEU A 94 0.20 -0.42 -13.02
CA LEU A 94 1.45 0.31 -12.81
C LEU A 94 2.16 0.59 -14.15
N ALA A 95 2.22 -0.41 -15.03
CA ALA A 95 2.83 -0.26 -16.35
C ALA A 95 2.13 0.82 -17.20
N LYS A 96 0.80 0.79 -17.21
CA LYS A 96 0.00 1.81 -17.92
C LYS A 96 0.20 3.20 -17.33
N TRP A 97 0.25 3.32 -16.03
CA TRP A 97 0.52 4.59 -15.35
C TRP A 97 1.91 5.14 -15.70
N LEU A 98 2.94 4.28 -15.74
CA LEU A 98 4.29 4.64 -16.15
C LEU A 98 4.37 5.01 -17.63
N ASP A 99 3.66 4.29 -18.49
CA ASP A 99 3.57 4.60 -19.92
C ASP A 99 3.00 6.01 -20.14
N GLY A 100 1.99 6.39 -19.35
CA GLY A 100 1.45 7.75 -19.34
C GLY A 100 2.42 8.83 -18.88
N GLN A 101 3.56 8.44 -18.31
CA GLN A 101 4.66 9.33 -17.88
C GLN A 101 5.91 9.18 -18.76
N ASP A 102 5.70 8.76 -20.01
CA ASP A 102 6.75 8.62 -21.04
C ASP A 102 7.78 7.51 -20.73
N HIS A 103 7.43 6.55 -19.90
CA HIS A 103 8.24 5.35 -19.69
C HIS A 103 7.85 4.24 -20.67
N ARG A 104 8.83 3.47 -21.11
CA ARG A 104 8.62 2.26 -21.88
C ARG A 104 8.80 1.04 -20.98
N THR A 105 7.69 0.41 -20.60
CA THR A 105 7.64 -0.61 -19.57
C THR A 105 7.54 -2.02 -20.15
N LEU A 106 8.31 -2.94 -19.55
CA LEU A 106 8.27 -4.37 -19.82
C LEU A 106 7.74 -5.12 -18.60
N LEU A 107 6.71 -5.93 -18.78
CA LEU A 107 6.26 -6.89 -17.78
C LEU A 107 7.02 -8.20 -17.93
N VAL A 108 7.43 -8.80 -16.81
CA VAL A 108 8.21 -10.04 -16.77
C VAL A 108 7.43 -11.13 -16.03
N ALA A 109 7.16 -12.23 -16.74
CA ALA A 109 6.42 -13.38 -16.23
C ALA A 109 7.31 -14.30 -15.41
N ALA A 110 7.50 -14.00 -14.14
CA ALA A 110 8.28 -14.81 -13.19
C ALA A 110 7.40 -15.64 -12.22
N ASP A 111 6.08 -15.60 -12.35
CA ASP A 111 5.18 -16.56 -11.70
C ASP A 111 5.02 -17.79 -12.63
N LEU A 112 5.87 -18.78 -12.40
CA LEU A 112 5.92 -20.00 -13.22
C LEU A 112 5.22 -21.19 -12.56
N GLN A 113 4.68 -21.03 -11.37
CA GLN A 113 4.06 -22.12 -10.61
C GLN A 113 2.54 -22.16 -10.77
N ARG A 114 1.89 -21.01 -10.63
CA ARG A 114 0.44 -20.92 -10.71
C ARG A 114 -0.06 -21.23 -12.13
N PRO A 115 -1.08 -22.11 -12.28
CA PRO A 115 -1.63 -22.42 -13.59
C PRO A 115 -2.07 -21.16 -14.34
N ASN A 116 -1.68 -21.06 -15.59
CA ASN A 116 -2.02 -19.95 -16.51
C ASN A 116 -1.53 -18.56 -16.09
N ALA A 117 -0.64 -18.44 -15.11
CA ALA A 117 -0.14 -17.14 -14.65
C ALA A 117 0.60 -16.36 -15.76
N VAL A 118 1.39 -17.07 -16.57
CA VAL A 118 2.11 -16.48 -17.70
C VAL A 118 1.12 -15.94 -18.75
N ASP A 119 0.12 -16.70 -19.10
CA ASP A 119 -0.92 -16.29 -20.07
C ASP A 119 -1.73 -15.10 -19.52
N GLN A 120 -2.06 -15.11 -18.25
CA GLN A 120 -2.76 -13.99 -17.60
C GLN A 120 -1.97 -12.70 -17.65
N LEU A 121 -0.67 -12.74 -17.36
CA LEU A 121 0.19 -11.56 -17.45
C LEU A 121 0.32 -11.07 -18.90
N SER A 122 0.40 -11.99 -19.86
CA SER A 122 0.45 -11.63 -21.29
C SER A 122 -0.81 -10.90 -21.73
N VAL A 123 -1.99 -11.34 -21.28
CA VAL A 123 -3.27 -10.65 -21.54
C VAL A 123 -3.28 -9.26 -20.90
N VAL A 124 -2.81 -9.15 -19.67
CA VAL A 124 -2.72 -7.87 -18.96
C VAL A 124 -1.78 -6.89 -19.69
N ALA A 125 -0.62 -7.36 -20.15
CA ALA A 125 0.31 -6.56 -20.93
C ALA A 125 -0.31 -6.04 -22.22
N GLU A 126 -1.02 -6.89 -22.95
CA GLU A 126 -1.73 -6.51 -24.18
C GLU A 126 -2.76 -5.43 -23.90
N ARG A 127 -3.59 -5.61 -22.86
CA ARG A 127 -4.60 -4.60 -22.46
C ARG A 127 -4.00 -3.28 -22.04
N ALA A 128 -2.87 -3.31 -21.34
CA ALA A 128 -2.15 -2.11 -20.92
C ALA A 128 -1.35 -1.46 -22.05
N GLY A 129 -1.17 -2.13 -23.18
CA GLY A 129 -0.38 -1.65 -24.30
C GLY A 129 1.13 -1.61 -24.03
N VAL A 130 1.63 -2.53 -23.22
CA VAL A 130 3.04 -2.60 -22.81
C VAL A 130 3.69 -3.91 -23.26
N GLY A 131 5.03 -3.98 -23.19
CA GLY A 131 5.79 -5.18 -23.54
C GLY A 131 5.64 -6.30 -22.51
N ILE A 132 5.89 -7.53 -22.98
CA ILE A 132 5.88 -8.73 -22.15
C ILE A 132 7.13 -9.56 -22.44
N TYR A 133 7.79 -10.04 -21.40
CA TYR A 133 8.85 -11.03 -21.45
C TYR A 133 8.38 -12.31 -20.76
N ALA A 134 8.03 -13.30 -21.55
CA ALA A 134 7.46 -14.56 -21.10
C ALA A 134 8.09 -15.75 -21.86
N PRO A 135 9.39 -16.03 -21.60
CA PRO A 135 10.13 -17.04 -22.37
C PRO A 135 9.80 -18.47 -21.95
N GLN A 136 9.15 -18.66 -20.80
CA GLN A 136 8.81 -19.96 -20.25
C GLN A 136 7.30 -20.19 -20.24
N PRO A 137 6.82 -21.44 -20.43
CA PRO A 137 5.39 -21.73 -20.43
C PRO A 137 4.73 -21.57 -19.07
N GLY A 138 5.49 -21.67 -17.99
CA GLY A 138 4.95 -21.72 -16.64
C GLY A 138 4.29 -23.07 -16.34
N ASN A 139 3.22 -23.08 -15.55
CA ASN A 139 2.51 -24.31 -15.13
C ASN A 139 3.43 -25.32 -14.43
N GLY A 140 4.38 -24.82 -13.64
CA GLY A 140 5.40 -25.61 -12.95
C GLY A 140 6.69 -25.81 -13.73
N VAL A 141 6.82 -25.23 -14.93
CA VAL A 141 8.01 -25.36 -15.79
C VAL A 141 8.76 -24.03 -15.90
N GLY A 142 10.05 -24.07 -15.73
CA GLY A 142 10.96 -22.95 -15.87
C GLY A 142 11.59 -22.50 -14.54
N ASP A 143 12.66 -21.71 -14.65
CA ASP A 143 13.35 -21.12 -13.50
C ASP A 143 13.05 -19.61 -13.43
N PRO A 144 12.29 -19.17 -12.39
CA PRO A 144 11.92 -17.77 -12.29
C PRO A 144 13.10 -16.83 -12.06
N VAL A 145 14.17 -17.29 -11.43
CA VAL A 145 15.38 -16.48 -11.22
C VAL A 145 16.07 -16.21 -12.53
N SER A 146 16.22 -17.23 -13.40
CA SER A 146 16.81 -17.08 -14.73
C SER A 146 15.95 -16.16 -15.61
N VAL A 147 14.63 -16.33 -15.59
CA VAL A 147 13.70 -15.45 -16.33
C VAL A 147 13.87 -14.00 -15.92
N ALA A 148 13.90 -13.73 -14.62
CA ALA A 148 14.08 -12.37 -14.10
C ALA A 148 15.43 -11.76 -14.52
N ARG A 149 16.51 -12.51 -14.36
CA ARG A 149 17.85 -12.08 -14.76
C ARG A 149 17.93 -11.79 -16.25
N ASP A 150 17.48 -12.71 -17.09
CA ASP A 150 17.55 -12.59 -18.55
C ASP A 150 16.63 -11.48 -19.08
N SER A 151 15.59 -11.13 -18.37
CA SER A 151 14.70 -10.01 -18.71
C SER A 151 15.41 -8.67 -18.77
N LEU A 152 16.46 -8.48 -17.96
CA LEU A 152 17.23 -7.23 -17.94
C LEU A 152 18.02 -7.06 -19.24
N VAL A 153 18.59 -8.14 -19.76
CA VAL A 153 19.27 -8.14 -21.07
C VAL A 153 18.27 -7.84 -22.18
N TYR A 154 17.14 -8.52 -22.17
CA TYR A 154 16.07 -8.30 -23.14
C TYR A 154 15.55 -6.85 -23.09
N ALA A 155 15.36 -6.29 -21.91
CA ALA A 155 14.91 -4.91 -21.73
C ALA A 155 15.92 -3.92 -22.31
N ASN A 156 17.20 -4.12 -22.04
CA ASN A 156 18.28 -3.27 -22.58
C ASN A 156 18.35 -3.35 -24.10
N ASP A 157 18.30 -4.56 -24.67
CA ASP A 157 18.36 -4.78 -26.11
C ASP A 157 17.17 -4.20 -26.86
N ASN A 158 16.02 -4.07 -26.21
CA ASN A 158 14.78 -3.57 -26.80
C ASN A 158 14.37 -2.17 -26.31
N ALA A 159 15.29 -1.47 -25.64
CA ALA A 159 15.11 -0.09 -25.18
C ALA A 159 13.93 0.13 -24.22
N TYR A 160 13.63 -0.85 -23.36
CA TYR A 160 12.74 -0.65 -22.22
C TYR A 160 13.49 0.04 -21.09
N ASP A 161 12.88 1.05 -20.48
CA ASP A 161 13.49 1.79 -19.38
C ASP A 161 12.95 1.41 -18.01
N VAL A 162 11.84 0.68 -17.95
CA VAL A 162 11.28 0.11 -16.73
C VAL A 162 10.95 -1.37 -16.94
N VAL A 163 11.33 -2.18 -15.95
CA VAL A 163 11.02 -3.61 -15.89
C VAL A 163 10.19 -3.85 -14.62
N ILE A 164 9.04 -4.48 -14.77
CA ILE A 164 8.20 -4.91 -13.65
C ILE A 164 8.20 -6.43 -13.60
N VAL A 165 8.76 -6.99 -12.54
CA VAL A 165 8.83 -8.45 -12.33
C VAL A 165 7.64 -8.90 -11.49
N ASP A 166 6.73 -9.66 -12.10
CA ASP A 166 5.60 -10.29 -11.42
C ASP A 166 6.03 -11.65 -10.89
N THR A 167 6.16 -11.78 -9.58
CA THR A 167 6.63 -12.99 -8.92
C THR A 167 5.49 -13.90 -8.48
N ALA A 168 5.82 -15.15 -8.17
CA ALA A 168 4.86 -16.11 -7.65
C ALA A 168 4.27 -15.64 -6.32
N GLY A 169 2.97 -15.91 -6.14
CA GLY A 169 2.29 -15.83 -4.88
C GLY A 169 1.73 -17.20 -4.50
N ARG A 170 1.73 -17.53 -3.22
CA ARG A 170 1.08 -18.72 -2.66
C ARG A 170 -0.06 -18.32 -1.74
N LEU A 171 -0.93 -19.27 -1.42
CA LEU A 171 -2.05 -19.05 -0.48
C LEU A 171 -1.55 -18.79 0.95
N ALA A 172 -0.41 -19.36 1.30
CA ALA A 172 0.22 -19.17 2.60
C ALA A 172 1.70 -18.81 2.43
N ILE A 173 2.24 -18.15 3.43
CA ILE A 173 3.65 -17.80 3.49
C ILE A 173 4.45 -19.04 3.91
N ASP A 174 5.42 -19.43 3.09
CA ASP A 174 6.34 -20.51 3.39
C ASP A 174 7.78 -20.14 2.99
N GLU A 175 8.75 -20.93 3.43
CA GLU A 175 10.16 -20.65 3.18
C GLU A 175 10.54 -20.81 1.70
N GLU A 176 9.87 -21.68 0.96
CA GLU A 176 10.10 -21.83 -0.48
C GLU A 176 9.70 -20.56 -1.25
N LEU A 177 8.55 -19.96 -0.91
CA LEU A 177 8.12 -18.70 -1.48
C LEU A 177 9.13 -17.57 -1.18
N MET A 178 9.57 -17.48 0.08
CA MET A 178 10.53 -16.45 0.49
C MET A 178 11.90 -16.66 -0.16
N ALA A 179 12.39 -17.89 -0.24
CA ALA A 179 13.65 -18.22 -0.89
C ALA A 179 13.64 -17.88 -2.38
N GLN A 180 12.55 -18.17 -3.08
CA GLN A 180 12.40 -17.84 -4.50
C GLN A 180 12.38 -16.32 -4.70
N ALA A 181 11.63 -15.59 -3.88
CA ALA A 181 11.58 -14.13 -3.95
C ALA A 181 12.95 -13.49 -3.66
N ARG A 182 13.69 -13.99 -2.67
CA ARG A 182 15.08 -13.55 -2.41
C ARG A 182 16.00 -13.84 -3.57
N GLY A 183 15.89 -15.00 -4.19
CA GLY A 183 16.68 -15.39 -5.37
C GLY A 183 16.45 -14.43 -6.54
N ILE A 184 15.21 -14.07 -6.82
CA ILE A 184 14.88 -13.08 -7.85
C ILE A 184 15.45 -11.71 -7.48
N ARG A 185 15.22 -11.25 -6.25
CA ARG A 185 15.74 -9.97 -5.75
C ARG A 185 17.24 -9.86 -5.92
N ASP A 186 17.99 -10.89 -5.53
CA ASP A 186 19.45 -10.90 -5.60
C ASP A 186 19.95 -10.95 -7.06
N ALA A 187 19.18 -11.56 -7.96
CA ALA A 187 19.53 -11.65 -9.37
C ALA A 187 19.30 -10.33 -10.14
N VAL A 188 18.27 -9.57 -9.79
CA VAL A 188 17.90 -8.34 -10.52
C VAL A 188 18.29 -7.06 -9.79
N GLU A 189 18.62 -7.11 -8.51
CA GLU A 189 18.95 -5.96 -7.68
C GLU A 189 17.95 -4.80 -7.89
N PRO A 190 16.67 -5.00 -7.52
CA PRO A 190 15.60 -4.07 -7.87
C PRO A 190 15.80 -2.70 -7.24
N ASN A 191 15.41 -1.66 -7.95
CA ASN A 191 15.34 -0.30 -7.42
C ASN A 191 14.21 -0.15 -6.41
N GLU A 192 13.13 -0.91 -6.63
CA GLU A 192 11.96 -0.95 -5.76
C GLU A 192 11.45 -2.38 -5.64
N VAL A 193 11.22 -2.82 -4.40
CA VAL A 193 10.42 -3.99 -4.08
C VAL A 193 9.10 -3.49 -3.50
N LEU A 194 7.99 -3.77 -4.18
CA LEU A 194 6.67 -3.36 -3.77
C LEU A 194 5.89 -4.57 -3.24
N PHE A 195 5.45 -4.46 -2.00
CA PHE A 195 4.56 -5.42 -1.38
C PHE A 195 3.12 -5.09 -1.73
N VAL A 196 2.47 -6.00 -2.45
CA VAL A 196 1.09 -5.87 -2.89
C VAL A 196 0.18 -6.63 -1.94
N VAL A 197 -0.77 -5.93 -1.35
CA VAL A 197 -1.69 -6.50 -0.36
C VAL A 197 -3.12 -6.03 -0.59
N ASP A 198 -4.05 -6.96 -0.39
CA ASP A 198 -5.49 -6.70 -0.44
C ASP A 198 -5.93 -5.94 0.82
N ALA A 199 -6.44 -4.72 0.65
CA ALA A 199 -6.93 -3.90 1.76
C ALA A 199 -8.14 -4.52 2.49
N MET A 200 -8.87 -5.41 1.84
CA MET A 200 -10.06 -6.05 2.39
C MET A 200 -9.77 -7.13 3.45
N ILE A 201 -8.53 -7.63 3.53
CA ILE A 201 -8.17 -8.67 4.52
C ILE A 201 -7.88 -8.14 5.92
N GLY A 202 -7.98 -6.82 6.13
CA GLY A 202 -7.90 -6.21 7.47
C GLY A 202 -6.62 -6.54 8.22
N GLN A 203 -6.74 -7.09 9.43
CA GLN A 203 -5.60 -7.44 10.30
C GLN A 203 -4.63 -8.46 9.69
N ASP A 204 -5.10 -9.32 8.80
CA ASP A 204 -4.24 -10.28 8.11
C ASP A 204 -3.27 -9.59 7.15
N ALA A 205 -3.61 -8.42 6.64
CA ALA A 205 -2.70 -7.59 5.85
C ALA A 205 -1.45 -7.21 6.66
N VAL A 206 -1.61 -6.88 7.93
CA VAL A 206 -0.51 -6.51 8.83
C VAL A 206 0.43 -7.70 9.07
N LYS A 207 -0.13 -8.86 9.38
CA LYS A 207 0.65 -10.10 9.59
C LYS A 207 1.44 -10.49 8.36
N THR A 208 0.79 -10.42 7.19
CA THR A 208 1.40 -10.71 5.90
C THR A 208 2.53 -9.73 5.61
N ALA A 209 2.31 -8.43 5.85
CA ALA A 209 3.32 -7.40 5.66
C ALA A 209 4.57 -7.63 6.53
N VAL A 210 4.41 -7.96 7.80
CA VAL A 210 5.52 -8.28 8.70
C VAL A 210 6.33 -9.47 8.18
N SER A 211 5.66 -10.52 7.76
CA SER A 211 6.32 -11.72 7.25
C SER A 211 7.11 -11.47 5.96
N PHE A 212 6.58 -10.69 5.04
CA PHE A 212 7.31 -10.30 3.82
C PHE A 212 8.48 -9.34 4.11
N GLU A 213 8.32 -8.42 5.05
CA GLU A 213 9.42 -7.53 5.47
C GLU A 213 10.58 -8.34 6.07
N GLU A 214 10.30 -9.31 6.92
CA GLU A 214 11.32 -10.18 7.53
C GLU A 214 11.92 -11.16 6.52
N GLY A 215 11.10 -11.72 5.63
CA GLY A 215 11.50 -12.78 4.70
C GLY A 215 12.24 -12.29 3.45
N VAL A 216 11.82 -11.18 2.88
CA VAL A 216 12.34 -10.64 1.61
C VAL A 216 12.81 -9.20 1.77
N GLY A 217 12.07 -8.42 2.52
CA GLY A 217 12.18 -6.97 2.57
C GLY A 217 11.45 -6.30 1.41
N PHE A 218 10.91 -5.13 1.65
CA PHE A 218 10.30 -4.31 0.61
C PHE A 218 10.48 -2.83 0.92
N ASP A 219 10.37 -1.99 -0.12
CA ASP A 219 10.59 -0.55 -0.03
C ASP A 219 9.28 0.22 0.15
N GLY A 220 8.20 -0.29 -0.40
CA GLY A 220 6.89 0.34 -0.36
C GLY A 220 5.76 -0.67 -0.47
N VAL A 221 4.56 -0.20 -0.18
CA VAL A 221 3.33 -0.98 -0.16
C VAL A 221 2.39 -0.49 -1.25
N VAL A 222 1.71 -1.41 -1.90
CA VAL A 222 0.58 -1.12 -2.79
C VAL A 222 -0.67 -1.77 -2.22
N LEU A 223 -1.68 -0.97 -1.97
CA LEU A 223 -2.99 -1.46 -1.51
C LEU A 223 -3.90 -1.71 -2.71
N THR A 224 -4.39 -2.94 -2.83
CA THR A 224 -5.42 -3.30 -3.81
C THR A 224 -6.79 -3.33 -3.16
N LYS A 225 -7.83 -3.22 -3.96
CA LYS A 225 -9.24 -3.25 -3.52
C LYS A 225 -9.58 -2.20 -2.46
N LEU A 226 -8.92 -1.05 -2.54
CA LEU A 226 -9.14 0.03 -1.58
C LEU A 226 -10.56 0.62 -1.67
N ASP A 227 -11.21 0.50 -2.83
CA ASP A 227 -12.63 0.82 -3.03
C ASP A 227 -13.57 0.03 -2.10
N GLY A 228 -13.18 -1.19 -1.71
CA GLY A 228 -13.90 -2.01 -0.74
C GLY A 228 -13.54 -1.73 0.72
N ASP A 229 -12.36 -1.14 0.98
CA ASP A 229 -11.96 -0.69 2.33
C ASP A 229 -12.42 0.76 2.55
N ALA A 230 -13.71 0.90 2.88
CA ALA A 230 -14.33 2.21 3.05
C ALA A 230 -13.66 3.08 4.13
N ARG A 231 -12.95 2.49 5.07
CA ARG A 231 -12.46 3.16 6.29
C ARG A 231 -10.94 3.38 6.34
N GLY A 232 -10.18 2.74 5.44
CA GLY A 232 -8.73 2.95 5.32
C GLY A 232 -7.87 2.37 6.45
N GLY A 233 -8.42 1.49 7.29
CA GLY A 233 -7.72 0.91 8.44
C GLY A 233 -6.47 0.11 8.08
N ALA A 234 -6.48 -0.59 6.95
CA ALA A 234 -5.34 -1.34 6.45
C ALA A 234 -4.12 -0.44 6.18
N ALA A 235 -4.34 0.73 5.58
CA ALA A 235 -3.26 1.69 5.30
C ALA A 235 -2.56 2.17 6.57
N LEU A 236 -3.35 2.54 7.60
CA LEU A 236 -2.81 2.95 8.90
C LEU A 236 -1.99 1.83 9.55
N SER A 237 -2.56 0.63 9.64
CA SER A 237 -1.94 -0.49 10.33
C SER A 237 -0.66 -0.96 9.65
N VAL A 238 -0.67 -1.10 8.34
CA VAL A 238 0.51 -1.54 7.57
C VAL A 238 1.64 -0.52 7.69
N ARG A 239 1.34 0.77 7.55
CA ARG A 239 2.34 1.83 7.69
C ARG A 239 2.96 1.88 9.07
N GLU A 240 2.14 1.84 10.12
CA GLU A 240 2.62 1.93 11.50
C GLU A 240 3.46 0.71 11.90
N VAL A 241 3.06 -0.50 11.52
CA VAL A 241 3.75 -1.73 11.91
C VAL A 241 5.03 -1.96 11.12
N THR A 242 5.03 -1.69 9.81
CA THR A 242 6.19 -1.94 8.94
C THR A 242 7.13 -0.76 8.82
N GLY A 243 6.67 0.45 9.08
CA GLY A 243 7.42 1.68 8.81
C GLY A 243 7.61 1.98 7.32
N ARG A 244 7.02 1.18 6.42
CA ARG A 244 7.16 1.35 4.97
C ARG A 244 6.02 2.18 4.41
N PRO A 245 6.29 3.07 3.44
CA PRO A 245 5.27 3.94 2.88
C PRO A 245 4.29 3.16 1.99
N VAL A 246 3.02 3.54 2.05
CA VAL A 246 2.06 3.17 1.01
C VAL A 246 2.31 4.09 -0.17
N MET A 247 2.59 3.53 -1.33
CA MET A 247 3.00 4.30 -2.52
C MET A 247 1.89 4.44 -3.54
N PHE A 248 1.09 3.40 -3.70
CA PHE A 248 0.01 3.34 -4.69
C PHE A 248 -1.21 2.65 -4.11
N ALA A 249 -2.35 2.95 -4.68
CA ALA A 249 -3.62 2.31 -4.38
C ALA A 249 -4.37 1.95 -5.66
N SER A 250 -4.92 0.75 -5.69
CA SER A 250 -5.86 0.31 -6.70
C SER A 250 -7.28 0.52 -6.19
N THR A 251 -8.07 1.27 -6.91
CA THR A 251 -9.39 1.78 -6.48
C THR A 251 -10.56 1.17 -7.24
N GLY A 252 -10.33 0.15 -8.04
CA GLY A 252 -11.35 -0.53 -8.82
C GLY A 252 -10.77 -1.61 -9.73
N GLU A 253 -11.58 -2.15 -10.62
CA GLU A 253 -11.20 -3.25 -11.50
C GLU A 253 -10.57 -2.81 -12.83
N LYS A 254 -10.81 -1.58 -13.26
CA LYS A 254 -10.29 -1.04 -14.52
C LYS A 254 -8.81 -0.72 -14.41
N LEU A 255 -8.08 -0.79 -15.51
CA LEU A 255 -6.65 -0.42 -15.57
C LEU A 255 -6.40 1.03 -15.12
N GLU A 256 -7.35 1.92 -15.35
CA GLU A 256 -7.29 3.33 -14.95
C GLU A 256 -7.53 3.54 -13.45
N ASP A 257 -8.11 2.55 -12.75
CA ASP A 257 -8.42 2.63 -11.33
C ASP A 257 -7.17 2.39 -10.48
N PHE A 258 -6.22 3.29 -10.64
CA PHE A 258 -4.90 3.24 -10.02
C PHE A 258 -4.37 4.66 -9.81
N GLU A 259 -3.84 4.92 -8.62
CA GLU A 259 -3.31 6.24 -8.28
C GLU A 259 -2.15 6.16 -7.30
N GLN A 260 -1.34 7.22 -7.27
CA GLN A 260 -0.38 7.42 -6.20
C GLN A 260 -1.13 7.61 -4.87
N PHE A 261 -0.56 7.09 -3.80
CA PHE A 261 -1.12 7.26 -2.47
C PHE A 261 -0.74 8.64 -1.90
N HIS A 262 -1.77 9.40 -1.53
CA HIS A 262 -1.62 10.72 -0.92
C HIS A 262 -2.08 10.67 0.55
N PRO A 263 -1.16 10.76 1.52
CA PRO A 263 -1.50 10.68 2.95
C PRO A 263 -2.56 11.69 3.39
N ASP A 264 -2.49 12.93 2.91
CA ASP A 264 -3.45 13.99 3.22
C ASP A 264 -4.87 13.67 2.73
N ARG A 265 -4.99 13.13 1.51
CA ARG A 265 -6.29 12.73 0.93
C ARG A 265 -6.87 11.53 1.67
N MET A 266 -6.04 10.55 2.03
CA MET A 266 -6.48 9.40 2.81
C MET A 266 -6.91 9.80 4.22
N ALA A 267 -6.18 10.70 4.87
CA ALA A 267 -6.56 11.24 6.19
C ALA A 267 -7.93 11.91 6.14
N SER A 268 -8.19 12.75 5.14
CA SER A 268 -9.50 13.37 4.93
C SER A 268 -10.60 12.35 4.70
N ARG A 269 -10.32 11.32 3.89
CA ARG A 269 -11.27 10.22 3.63
C ARG A 269 -11.61 9.46 4.91
N ILE A 270 -10.63 9.12 5.73
CA ILE A 270 -10.83 8.42 7.01
C ILE A 270 -11.71 9.25 7.93
N LEU A 271 -11.46 10.56 8.03
CA LEU A 271 -12.27 11.48 8.84
C LEU A 271 -13.71 11.55 8.35
N ASP A 272 -13.92 11.73 7.05
CA ASP A 272 -15.25 11.92 6.47
C ASP A 272 -16.10 10.64 6.50
N MET A 273 -15.51 9.49 6.25
CA MET A 273 -16.23 8.22 6.10
C MET A 273 -16.45 7.47 7.41
N GLY A 274 -15.67 7.74 8.46
CA GLY A 274 -15.76 7.05 9.74
C GLY A 274 -16.77 7.65 10.71
N ASP A 275 -17.62 8.60 10.31
CA ASP A 275 -18.42 9.43 11.20
C ASP A 275 -17.58 10.10 12.32
N MET A 276 -16.26 10.13 12.15
CA MET A 276 -15.32 10.62 13.15
C MET A 276 -15.54 12.09 13.44
N LEU A 277 -15.83 12.90 12.42
CA LEU A 277 -16.22 14.30 12.57
C LEU A 277 -17.47 14.44 13.45
N THR A 278 -18.51 13.69 13.14
CA THR A 278 -19.78 13.71 13.89
C THR A 278 -19.59 13.24 15.32
N LEU A 279 -18.81 12.18 15.54
CA LEU A 279 -18.49 11.66 16.87
C LEU A 279 -17.72 12.66 17.72
N ILE A 280 -16.72 13.34 17.15
CA ILE A 280 -15.95 14.39 17.83
C ILE A 280 -16.85 15.56 18.20
N GLU A 281 -17.71 16.01 17.30
CA GLU A 281 -18.66 17.08 17.56
C GLU A 281 -19.66 16.71 18.66
N HIS A 282 -20.17 15.47 18.68
CA HIS A 282 -21.06 14.99 19.73
C HIS A 282 -20.38 14.91 21.08
N ALA A 283 -19.15 14.42 21.14
CA ALA A 283 -18.37 14.33 22.37
C ALA A 283 -18.13 15.71 23.00
N GLU A 284 -17.88 16.72 22.17
CA GLU A 284 -17.66 18.08 22.64
C GLU A 284 -18.94 18.76 23.12
N LYS A 285 -20.05 18.60 22.40
CA LYS A 285 -21.36 19.09 22.86
C LYS A 285 -21.75 18.52 24.22
N ALA A 286 -21.55 17.23 24.42
CA ALA A 286 -21.84 16.57 25.70
C ALA A 286 -20.94 17.08 26.85
N PHE A 287 -19.71 17.50 26.51
CA PHE A 287 -18.79 18.08 27.49
C PHE A 287 -19.21 19.51 27.88
N ASP A 288 -19.56 20.34 26.89
CA ASP A 288 -20.01 21.71 27.10
C ASP A 288 -21.30 21.77 27.92
N GLU A 289 -22.25 20.85 27.65
CA GLU A 289 -23.47 20.73 28.42
C GLU A 289 -23.23 20.34 29.89
N LYS A 290 -22.25 19.50 30.20
CA LYS A 290 -21.85 19.15 31.55
C LYS A 290 -21.18 20.30 32.28
N GLN A 291 -20.31 21.05 31.58
CA GLN A 291 -19.67 22.25 32.17
C GLN A 291 -20.65 23.39 32.42
N ALA A 292 -21.69 23.51 31.59
CA ALA A 292 -22.73 24.51 31.78
C ALA A 292 -23.73 24.16 32.92
N ALA A 293 -23.76 22.90 33.37
CA ALA A 293 -24.63 22.40 34.43
C ALA A 293 -23.96 22.36 35.81
N GLU A 294 -22.65 22.59 35.92
CA GLU A 294 -21.87 22.81 37.14
C GLU A 294 -21.71 24.31 37.43
#